data_a124793e7a2258deb40f693cc994d5a6
#
_entry.id   a124793e7a2258deb40f693cc994d5a6
#
_cell.length_a   1.000
_cell.length_b   1.000
_cell.length_c   1.000
_cell.angle_alpha   90.00
_cell.angle_beta   90.00
_cell.angle_gamma   90.00
#
_symmetry.space_group_name_H-M   'P 1'
#
loop_
_entity.id
_entity.type
_entity.pdbx_description
1 polymer ?
#
loop_
_entity_poly.entity_id
_entity_poly.type
_entity_poly.pdbx_seq_one_letter_code
_entity_poly.pdbx_strand_id
1 'polypeptide(L)'
;MLDKTLQDAIVNKGRSFLRGVDLSDPIGAAFVSDQELRLPQPPLVKAAASMPETHIRLPEPESTPLAESDLTELLRSRRSCRGYGDAPLTLQQLSYLLWAGQGITGIKGKGYATMRTVPSGGARHPFETYLLCRNVAGLEPGADHYL
;
A
#
# COMPACT_ATOMS: atom_id res chain seq x y z
N MET A 1 -19.68 21.91 17.01
CA MET A 1 -18.63 22.66 16.30
C MET A 1 -17.38 22.62 17.19
N LEU A 2 -16.24 22.13 16.69
CA LEU A 2 -15.00 22.07 17.49
C LEU A 2 -14.56 23.53 17.79
N ASP A 3 -14.09 23.75 19.01
CA ASP A 3 -13.50 25.03 19.42
C ASP A 3 -12.32 25.37 18.50
N LYS A 4 -12.20 26.64 18.14
CA LYS A 4 -11.18 27.16 17.22
C LYS A 4 -9.77 26.86 17.72
N THR A 5 -9.55 26.95 19.03
CA THR A 5 -8.28 26.64 19.70
C THR A 5 -7.87 25.17 19.46
N LEU A 6 -8.83 24.25 19.56
CA LEU A 6 -8.60 22.83 19.30
C LEU A 6 -8.34 22.55 17.81
N GLN A 7 -9.07 23.23 16.92
CA GLN A 7 -8.82 23.14 15.47
C GLN A 7 -7.40 23.59 15.11
N ASP A 8 -6.97 24.75 15.64
CA ASP A 8 -5.62 25.28 15.40
C ASP A 8 -4.53 24.36 15.97
N ALA A 9 -4.76 23.76 17.12
CA ALA A 9 -3.84 22.79 17.72
C ALA A 9 -3.70 21.52 16.84
N ILE A 10 -4.80 20.98 16.32
CA ILE A 10 -4.80 19.81 15.43
C ILE A 10 -4.08 20.14 14.13
N VAL A 11 -4.37 21.29 13.53
CA VAL A 11 -3.71 21.73 12.28
C VAL A 11 -2.22 21.90 12.46
N ASN A 12 -1.80 22.56 13.57
CA ASN A 12 -0.38 22.77 13.84
C ASN A 12 0.37 21.47 14.13
N LYS A 13 -0.25 20.52 14.85
CA LYS A 13 0.30 19.19 15.05
C LYS A 13 0.46 18.42 13.75
N GLY A 14 -0.55 18.49 12.86
CA GLY A 14 -0.48 17.88 11.54
C GLY A 14 0.60 18.51 10.65
N ARG A 15 0.74 19.83 10.67
CA ARG A 15 1.80 20.53 9.93
C ARG A 15 3.19 20.19 10.46
N SER A 16 3.36 20.09 11.76
CA SER A 16 4.62 19.66 12.38
C SER A 16 4.98 18.24 11.97
N PHE A 17 4.02 17.32 11.98
CA PHE A 17 4.20 15.95 11.51
C PHE A 17 4.61 15.89 10.03
N LEU A 18 3.95 16.67 9.15
CA LEU A 18 4.25 16.71 7.72
C LEU A 18 5.61 17.31 7.37
N ARG A 19 6.17 18.15 8.23
CA ARG A 19 7.53 18.68 8.03
C ARG A 19 8.61 17.62 8.23
N GLY A 20 8.26 16.50 8.83
CA GLY A 20 9.19 15.42 9.14
C GLY A 20 10.21 15.80 10.21
N VAL A 21 11.26 15.02 10.30
CA VAL A 21 12.38 15.28 11.22
C VAL A 21 13.26 16.34 10.59
N ASP A 22 13.43 17.47 11.27
CA ASP A 22 14.40 18.48 10.88
C ASP A 22 15.81 17.99 11.26
N LEU A 23 16.55 17.57 10.24
CA LEU A 23 17.92 17.07 10.43
C LEU A 23 18.91 18.16 10.88
N SER A 24 18.52 19.42 10.84
CA SER A 24 19.30 20.53 11.41
C SER A 24 19.09 20.71 12.92
N ASP A 25 18.01 20.09 13.46
CA ASP A 25 17.76 20.01 14.90
C ASP A 25 18.76 19.02 15.53
N PRO A 26 19.47 19.38 16.62
CA PRO A 26 20.35 18.48 17.35
C PRO A 26 19.68 17.14 17.76
N ILE A 27 18.38 17.17 18.06
CA ILE A 27 17.59 15.94 18.34
C ILE A 27 17.40 15.11 17.07
N GLY A 28 17.14 15.75 15.92
CA GLY A 28 17.02 15.06 14.63
C GLY A 28 18.34 14.49 14.12
N ALA A 29 19.45 15.22 14.36
CA ALA A 29 20.79 14.76 14.01
C ALA A 29 21.27 13.57 14.86
N ALA A 30 20.72 13.39 16.05
CA ALA A 30 21.01 12.28 16.94
C ALA A 30 20.14 11.04 16.68
N PHE A 31 19.19 11.12 15.72
CA PHE A 31 18.32 9.98 15.40
C PHE A 31 19.12 8.90 14.64
N VAL A 32 19.31 7.78 15.29
CA VAL A 32 19.90 6.58 14.70
C VAL A 32 18.79 5.60 14.39
N SER A 33 18.68 5.18 13.16
CA SER A 33 17.64 4.22 12.74
C SER A 33 17.92 2.81 13.28
N ASP A 34 16.87 2.01 13.44
CA ASP A 34 16.99 0.59 13.83
C ASP A 34 17.94 -0.19 12.92
N GLN A 35 17.97 0.18 11.65
CA GLN A 35 18.88 -0.43 10.67
C GLN A 35 20.35 -0.08 10.95
N GLU A 36 20.66 1.15 11.32
CA GLU A 36 22.02 1.56 11.71
C GLU A 36 22.42 0.91 13.02
N LEU A 37 21.48 0.73 13.94
CA LEU A 37 21.67 -0.03 15.19
C LEU A 37 21.76 -1.55 14.96
N ARG A 38 21.54 -2.02 13.74
CA ARG A 38 21.52 -3.44 13.37
C ARG A 38 20.53 -4.28 14.20
N LEU A 39 19.42 -3.66 14.60
CA LEU A 39 18.35 -4.38 15.28
C LEU A 39 17.69 -5.38 14.34
N PRO A 40 17.09 -6.46 14.87
CA PRO A 40 16.34 -7.41 14.06
C PRO A 40 15.26 -6.67 13.26
N GLN A 41 15.20 -6.94 11.97
CA GLN A 41 14.18 -6.32 11.13
C GLN A 41 12.78 -6.88 11.46
N PRO A 42 11.73 -6.08 11.28
CA PRO A 42 10.37 -6.58 11.38
C PRO A 42 10.07 -7.61 10.28
N PRO A 43 9.03 -8.45 10.44
CA PRO A 43 8.59 -9.36 9.40
C PRO A 43 8.37 -8.63 8.07
N LEU A 44 8.70 -9.29 6.93
CA LEU A 44 8.52 -8.73 5.58
C LEU A 44 7.04 -8.46 5.25
N VAL A 45 6.15 -9.21 5.87
CA VAL A 45 4.71 -9.07 5.75
C VAL A 45 4.15 -8.95 7.17
N LYS A 46 3.25 -8.00 7.38
CA LYS A 46 2.55 -7.84 8.66
C LYS A 46 1.66 -9.05 8.91
N ALA A 47 1.65 -9.52 10.15
CA ALA A 47 0.75 -10.59 10.55
C ALA A 47 -0.72 -10.18 10.33
N ALA A 48 -1.51 -11.09 9.78
CA ALA A 48 -2.95 -10.89 9.64
C ALA A 48 -3.61 -10.67 11.00
N ALA A 49 -4.51 -9.71 11.06
CA ALA A 49 -5.34 -9.48 12.25
C ALA A 49 -6.51 -10.46 12.36
N SER A 50 -6.83 -11.14 11.26
CA SER A 50 -7.95 -12.08 11.14
C SER A 50 -7.50 -13.54 11.28
N MET A 51 -8.47 -14.42 11.54
CA MET A 51 -8.23 -15.88 11.56
C MET A 51 -7.90 -16.39 10.15
N PRO A 52 -7.01 -17.41 10.03
CA PRO A 52 -6.60 -17.94 8.72
C PRO A 52 -7.77 -18.38 7.82
N GLU A 53 -8.84 -18.90 8.40
CA GLU A 53 -10.04 -19.34 7.68
C GLU A 53 -10.83 -18.22 7.00
N THR A 54 -10.57 -16.97 7.36
CA THR A 54 -11.16 -15.80 6.70
C THR A 54 -10.29 -15.27 5.55
N HIS A 55 -9.11 -15.89 5.31
CA HIS A 55 -8.23 -15.46 4.23
C HIS A 55 -8.74 -15.94 2.88
N ILE A 56 -8.82 -15.04 1.94
CA ILE A 56 -9.20 -15.32 0.56
C ILE A 56 -7.94 -15.27 -0.31
N ARG A 57 -7.60 -16.41 -0.91
CA ARG A 57 -6.47 -16.48 -1.85
C ARG A 57 -6.85 -15.80 -3.15
N LEU A 58 -6.04 -14.81 -3.56
CA LEU A 58 -6.17 -14.16 -4.85
C LEU A 58 -5.55 -15.00 -5.96
N PRO A 59 -6.09 -14.97 -7.20
CA PRO A 59 -5.47 -15.57 -8.37
C PRO A 59 -4.11 -14.94 -8.69
N GLU A 60 -3.26 -15.65 -9.41
CA GLU A 60 -1.98 -15.12 -9.87
C GLU A 60 -2.22 -13.93 -10.83
N PRO A 61 -1.54 -12.78 -10.62
CA PRO A 61 -1.81 -11.55 -11.39
C PRO A 61 -1.52 -11.70 -12.87
N GLU A 62 -0.53 -12.51 -13.26
CA GLU A 62 -0.14 -12.76 -14.65
C GLU A 62 -1.22 -13.52 -15.45
N SER A 63 -2.16 -14.17 -14.76
CA SER A 63 -3.29 -14.84 -15.43
C SER A 63 -4.36 -13.87 -15.96
N THR A 64 -4.21 -12.59 -15.72
CA THR A 64 -5.17 -11.56 -16.13
C THR A 64 -4.86 -11.07 -17.55
N PRO A 65 -5.83 -11.06 -18.49
CA PRO A 65 -5.62 -10.58 -19.86
C PRO A 65 -5.13 -9.13 -19.97
N LEU A 66 -5.27 -8.35 -18.91
CA LEU A 66 -4.78 -6.96 -18.82
C LEU A 66 -3.26 -6.86 -18.77
N ALA A 67 -2.55 -7.97 -18.51
CA ALA A 67 -1.09 -7.98 -18.38
C ALA A 67 -0.34 -7.77 -19.70
N GLU A 68 -0.99 -7.94 -20.84
CA GLU A 68 -0.38 -7.87 -22.19
C GLU A 68 -0.74 -6.58 -22.93
N SER A 69 -0.48 -5.43 -22.35
CA SER A 69 -0.79 -4.15 -22.99
C SER A 69 0.48 -3.34 -23.26
N ASP A 70 0.58 -2.74 -24.45
CA ASP A 70 1.64 -1.79 -24.77
C ASP A 70 1.49 -0.53 -23.92
N LEU A 71 2.52 -0.23 -23.11
CA LEU A 71 2.53 0.93 -22.22
C LEU A 71 2.33 2.25 -22.98
N THR A 72 2.91 2.38 -24.17
CA THR A 72 2.79 3.60 -24.99
C THR A 72 1.35 3.81 -25.46
N GLU A 73 0.69 2.73 -25.84
CA GLU A 73 -0.73 2.74 -26.22
C GLU A 73 -1.62 3.10 -25.03
N LEU A 74 -1.36 2.50 -23.88
CA LEU A 74 -2.08 2.83 -22.63
C LEU A 74 -1.92 4.31 -22.26
N LEU A 75 -0.72 4.86 -22.35
CA LEU A 75 -0.47 6.27 -22.06
C LEU A 75 -1.19 7.20 -23.04
N ARG A 76 -1.25 6.86 -24.33
CA ARG A 76 -1.95 7.63 -25.35
C ARG A 76 -3.47 7.58 -25.19
N SER A 77 -4.00 6.41 -24.86
CA SER A 77 -5.45 6.16 -24.76
C SER A 77 -6.04 6.55 -23.39
N ARG A 78 -5.21 6.68 -22.36
CA ARG A 78 -5.66 7.00 -21.00
C ARG A 78 -6.55 8.26 -20.97
N ARG A 79 -7.74 8.13 -20.44
CA ARG A 79 -8.66 9.25 -20.18
C ARG A 79 -9.20 9.15 -18.75
N SER A 80 -9.60 10.29 -18.20
CA SER A 80 -10.34 10.31 -16.93
C SER A 80 -11.76 9.80 -17.18
N CYS A 81 -12.09 8.66 -16.61
CA CYS A 81 -13.43 8.09 -16.64
C CYS A 81 -14.09 8.26 -15.27
N ARG A 82 -15.34 8.76 -15.24
CA ARG A 82 -16.13 8.97 -14.03
C ARG A 82 -17.49 8.31 -14.07
N GLY A 83 -17.82 7.67 -15.21
CA GLY A 83 -18.98 6.78 -15.35
C GLY A 83 -18.51 5.34 -15.20
N TYR A 84 -19.06 4.62 -14.24
CA TYR A 84 -18.75 3.22 -13.97
C TYR A 84 -19.97 2.37 -14.29
N GLY A 85 -19.74 1.17 -14.84
CA GLY A 85 -20.78 0.18 -15.07
C GLY A 85 -21.15 -0.57 -13.79
N ASP A 86 -22.25 -1.34 -13.88
CA ASP A 86 -22.76 -2.14 -12.74
C ASP A 86 -22.13 -3.55 -12.66
N ALA A 87 -21.31 -3.92 -13.64
CA ALA A 87 -20.62 -5.22 -13.64
C ALA A 87 -19.67 -5.34 -12.45
N PRO A 88 -19.68 -6.47 -11.71
CA PRO A 88 -18.75 -6.69 -10.62
C PRO A 88 -17.30 -6.80 -11.13
N LEU A 89 -16.36 -6.32 -10.34
CA LEU A 89 -14.95 -6.59 -10.54
C LEU A 89 -14.69 -8.09 -10.27
N THR A 90 -13.93 -8.75 -11.13
CA THR A 90 -13.54 -10.15 -10.86
C THR A 90 -12.38 -10.23 -9.88
N LEU A 91 -12.22 -11.37 -9.20
CA LEU A 91 -11.05 -11.59 -8.32
C LEU A 91 -9.71 -11.52 -9.08
N GLN A 92 -9.67 -11.91 -10.35
CA GLN A 92 -8.48 -11.78 -11.20
C GLN A 92 -8.12 -10.30 -11.43
N GLN A 93 -9.11 -9.49 -11.78
CA GLN A 93 -8.90 -8.04 -11.96
C GLN A 93 -8.47 -7.37 -10.66
N LEU A 94 -9.09 -7.73 -9.53
CA LEU A 94 -8.71 -7.25 -8.22
C LEU A 94 -7.28 -7.64 -7.86
N SER A 95 -6.91 -8.92 -8.07
CA SER A 95 -5.55 -9.42 -7.84
C SER A 95 -4.52 -8.61 -8.63
N TYR A 96 -4.77 -8.38 -9.92
CA TYR A 96 -3.88 -7.60 -10.76
C TYR A 96 -3.72 -6.15 -10.26
N LEU A 97 -4.81 -5.50 -9.88
CA LEU A 97 -4.77 -4.13 -9.36
C LEU A 97 -3.97 -4.03 -8.06
N LEU A 98 -4.15 -4.99 -7.16
CA LEU A 98 -3.41 -5.05 -5.89
C LEU A 98 -1.93 -5.31 -6.12
N TRP A 99 -1.62 -6.28 -6.98
CA TRP A 99 -0.25 -6.57 -7.36
C TRP A 99 0.42 -5.37 -8.04
N ALA A 100 -0.24 -4.70 -8.97
CA ALA A 100 0.29 -3.50 -9.63
C ALA A 100 0.58 -2.38 -8.64
N GLY A 101 -0.21 -2.27 -7.56
CA GLY A 101 -0.06 -1.25 -6.53
C GLY A 101 0.97 -1.57 -5.45
N GLN A 102 1.11 -2.85 -5.05
CA GLN A 102 1.95 -3.24 -3.89
C GLN A 102 2.54 -4.66 -4.00
N GLY A 103 2.40 -5.31 -5.16
CA GLY A 103 2.83 -6.69 -5.34
C GLY A 103 4.32 -6.89 -5.12
N ILE A 104 4.67 -8.03 -4.51
CA ILE A 104 6.06 -8.44 -4.31
C ILE A 104 6.56 -9.06 -5.62
N THR A 105 7.65 -8.51 -6.15
CA THR A 105 8.34 -9.00 -7.36
C THR A 105 9.58 -9.82 -7.04
N GLY A 106 10.03 -9.79 -5.80
CA GLY A 106 11.20 -10.55 -5.35
C GLY A 106 11.56 -10.29 -3.91
N ILE A 107 12.46 -11.12 -3.38
CA ILE A 107 13.03 -10.98 -2.03
C ILE A 107 14.54 -10.79 -2.15
N LYS A 108 15.06 -9.75 -1.52
CA LYS A 108 16.49 -9.46 -1.50
C LYS A 108 17.15 -10.01 -0.23
N GLY A 109 18.36 -10.58 -0.42
CA GLY A 109 19.11 -11.19 0.68
C GLY A 109 18.40 -12.42 1.26
N LYS A 110 18.66 -12.73 2.52
CA LYS A 110 18.01 -13.82 3.25
C LYS A 110 16.74 -13.33 3.95
N GLY A 111 15.80 -12.76 3.19
CA GLY A 111 14.59 -12.14 3.77
C GLY A 111 14.84 -10.73 4.31
N TYR A 112 15.85 -10.02 3.78
CA TYR A 112 16.20 -8.68 4.26
C TYR A 112 15.23 -7.61 3.77
N ALA A 113 14.76 -7.69 2.52
CA ALA A 113 13.82 -6.73 1.95
C ALA A 113 12.96 -7.37 0.87
N THR A 114 11.74 -6.86 0.69
CA THR A 114 10.91 -7.17 -0.48
C THR A 114 11.17 -6.16 -1.59
N MET A 115 11.25 -6.64 -2.82
CA MET A 115 11.15 -5.83 -4.02
C MET A 115 9.68 -5.79 -4.43
N ARG A 116 9.15 -4.60 -4.71
CA ARG A 116 7.74 -4.44 -5.07
C ARG A 116 7.59 -3.67 -6.37
N THR A 117 6.40 -3.71 -6.92
CA THR A 117 6.02 -2.99 -8.14
C THR A 117 6.12 -1.46 -8.00
N VAL A 118 6.12 -0.95 -6.79
CA VAL A 118 6.22 0.48 -6.48
C VAL A 118 7.52 0.80 -5.74
N PRO A 119 8.09 1.99 -5.94
CA PRO A 119 9.33 2.39 -5.27
C PRO A 119 9.11 2.69 -3.78
N SER A 120 10.15 2.48 -2.99
CA SER A 120 10.20 2.89 -1.58
C SER A 120 11.63 3.20 -1.17
N GLY A 121 11.83 4.28 -0.43
CA GLY A 121 13.13 4.64 0.14
C GLY A 121 13.64 3.54 1.07
N GLY A 122 14.82 2.95 0.75
CA GLY A 122 15.40 1.84 1.49
C GLY A 122 14.61 0.53 1.44
N ALA A 123 13.69 0.38 0.48
CA ALA A 123 12.78 -0.77 0.34
C ALA A 123 11.97 -1.07 1.62
N ARG A 124 11.57 -0.04 2.34
CA ARG A 124 10.87 -0.18 3.63
C ARG A 124 9.38 -0.44 3.49
N HIS A 125 8.76 0.02 2.39
CA HIS A 125 7.34 -0.18 2.08
C HIS A 125 6.40 -0.01 3.28
N PRO A 126 6.34 1.20 3.89
CA PRO A 126 5.61 1.41 5.15
C PRO A 126 4.09 1.43 5.02
N PHE A 127 3.58 1.43 3.78
CA PHE A 127 2.15 1.46 3.53
C PHE A 127 1.55 0.06 3.45
N GLU A 128 0.39 -0.09 4.05
CA GLU A 128 -0.45 -1.26 3.95
C GLU A 128 -1.69 -0.94 3.13
N THR A 129 -2.18 -1.90 2.39
CA THR A 129 -3.32 -1.73 1.50
C THR A 129 -4.58 -2.30 2.13
N TYR A 130 -5.57 -1.45 2.33
CA TYR A 130 -6.92 -1.82 2.74
C TYR A 130 -7.90 -1.51 1.63
N LEU A 131 -8.90 -2.36 1.46
CA LEU A 131 -9.93 -2.24 0.44
C LEU A 131 -11.29 -2.05 1.10
N LEU A 132 -12.12 -1.23 0.45
CA LEU A 132 -13.56 -1.19 0.72
C LEU A 132 -14.25 -1.84 -0.48
N CYS A 133 -14.56 -3.12 -0.35
CA CYS A 133 -15.22 -3.91 -1.37
C CYS A 133 -16.73 -3.64 -1.36
N ARG A 134 -17.31 -3.31 -2.51
CA ARG A 134 -18.76 -3.13 -2.69
C ARG A 134 -19.35 -4.10 -3.70
N ASN A 135 -18.65 -4.31 -4.81
CA ASN A 135 -19.13 -5.11 -5.92
C ASN A 135 -17.96 -5.87 -6.55
N VAL A 136 -17.51 -6.90 -5.87
CA VAL A 136 -16.45 -7.81 -6.32
C VAL A 136 -17.01 -9.23 -6.32
N ALA A 137 -16.93 -9.91 -7.46
CA ALA A 137 -17.42 -11.29 -7.56
C ALA A 137 -16.59 -12.22 -6.66
N GLY A 138 -17.25 -12.90 -5.75
CA GLY A 138 -16.62 -13.83 -4.80
C GLY A 138 -16.13 -13.20 -3.51
N LEU A 139 -16.40 -11.90 -3.28
CA LEU A 139 -16.20 -11.23 -1.99
C LEU A 139 -17.52 -10.68 -1.45
N GLU A 140 -17.72 -10.80 -0.16
CA GLU A 140 -18.78 -10.08 0.52
C GLU A 140 -18.43 -8.59 0.63
N PRO A 141 -19.42 -7.69 0.56
CA PRO A 141 -19.17 -6.28 0.79
C PRO A 141 -18.60 -6.02 2.18
N GLY A 142 -17.45 -5.32 2.24
CA GLY A 142 -16.76 -5.12 3.50
C GLY A 142 -15.43 -4.39 3.37
N ALA A 143 -14.67 -4.42 4.44
CA ALA A 143 -13.30 -3.91 4.50
C ALA A 143 -12.33 -5.08 4.63
N ASP A 144 -11.39 -5.17 3.70
CA ASP A 144 -10.39 -6.22 3.60
C ASP A 144 -8.99 -5.66 3.70
N HIS A 145 -8.06 -6.46 4.21
CA HIS A 145 -6.63 -6.14 4.27
C HIS A 145 -5.87 -7.03 3.27
N TYR A 146 -5.12 -6.41 2.38
CA TYR A 146 -4.22 -7.10 1.45
C TYR A 146 -2.90 -7.42 2.13
N LEU A 147 -2.51 -8.70 2.17
CA LEU A 147 -1.32 -9.24 2.81
C LEU A 147 -0.26 -9.65 1.82
#